data_51e5fae3566592dd17ceecbb71059857
#
_entry.id   51e5fae3566592dd17ceecbb71059857
#
_cell.length_a   1.000
_cell.length_b   1.000
_cell.length_c   1.000
_cell.angle_alpha   90.00
_cell.angle_beta   90.00
_cell.angle_gamma   90.00
#
_symmetry.space_group_name_H-M   'P 1'
#
loop_
_entity.id
_entity.type
_entity.pdbx_description
1 polymer ?
#
loop_
_entity_poly.entity_id
_entity_poly.type
_entity_poly.pdbx_seq_one_letter_code
_entity_poly.pdbx_strand_id
1 'polypeptide(L)'
;WENLKLSTQAIMAESGVSAAEIKAIGISYQMHGLVCVDKNQQVLRPAIIWCDSRAVPFGQQAFETIGEERCLSHLLNSPGNFTASKLAWIKKNETAMSRYIRSCFQGIILP
;
A
#
# COMPACT_ATOMS: atom_id res chain seq x y z
N TRP A 1 9.14 -10.34 7.17
CA TRP A 1 9.68 -9.81 8.43
C TRP A 1 10.98 -10.51 8.80
N GLU A 2 11.02 -11.83 8.76
CA GLU A 2 12.20 -12.62 9.12
C GLU A 2 13.43 -12.24 8.29
N ASN A 3 13.28 -12.11 6.96
CA ASN A 3 14.38 -11.68 6.09
C ASN A 3 14.92 -10.29 6.44
N LEU A 4 14.04 -9.37 6.86
CA LEU A 4 14.46 -8.04 7.31
C LEU A 4 15.31 -8.13 8.59
N LYS A 5 14.89 -8.94 9.56
CA LYS A 5 15.67 -9.18 10.78
C LYS A 5 17.04 -9.78 10.47
N LEU A 6 17.06 -10.83 9.66
CA LEU A 6 18.31 -11.52 9.29
C LEU A 6 19.28 -10.57 8.57
N SER A 7 18.78 -9.79 7.62
CA SER A 7 19.60 -8.79 6.91
C SER A 7 20.13 -7.71 7.84
N THR A 8 19.29 -7.21 8.75
CA THR A 8 19.71 -6.21 9.74
C THR A 8 20.78 -6.77 10.67
N GLN A 9 20.60 -7.99 11.18
CA GLN A 9 21.59 -8.64 12.03
C GLN A 9 22.91 -8.87 11.32
N ALA A 10 22.87 -9.31 10.05
CA ALA A 10 24.07 -9.50 9.25
C ALA A 10 24.83 -8.19 9.04
N ILE A 11 24.13 -7.11 8.67
CA ILE A 11 24.75 -5.80 8.46
C ILE A 11 25.37 -5.27 9.76
N MET A 12 24.67 -5.41 10.89
CA MET A 12 25.22 -4.97 12.18
C MET A 12 26.46 -5.76 12.60
N ALA A 13 26.45 -7.08 12.38
CA ALA A 13 27.60 -7.92 12.67
C ALA A 13 28.80 -7.57 11.77
N GLU A 14 28.57 -7.32 10.49
CA GLU A 14 29.62 -7.00 9.52
C GLU A 14 30.19 -5.58 9.72
N SER A 15 29.33 -4.62 10.02
CA SER A 15 29.74 -3.23 10.22
C SER A 15 30.33 -2.94 11.60
N GLY A 16 30.10 -3.80 12.58
CA GLY A 16 30.49 -3.58 13.98
C GLY A 16 29.70 -2.47 14.69
N VAL A 17 28.64 -1.91 14.06
CA VAL A 17 27.81 -0.85 14.64
C VAL A 17 26.95 -1.41 15.77
N SER A 18 27.01 -0.76 16.92
CA SER A 18 26.16 -1.07 18.07
C SER A 18 24.73 -0.57 17.86
N ALA A 19 23.74 -1.31 18.34
CA ALA A 19 22.33 -0.86 18.34
C ALA A 19 22.13 0.49 19.05
N ALA A 20 22.96 0.82 20.05
CA ALA A 20 22.91 2.10 20.77
C ALA A 20 23.35 3.30 19.91
N GLU A 21 24.07 3.05 18.82
CA GLU A 21 24.52 4.09 17.88
C GLU A 21 23.45 4.41 16.82
N ILE A 22 22.45 3.56 16.64
CA ILE A 22 21.33 3.81 15.73
C ILE A 22 20.39 4.82 16.36
N LYS A 23 20.33 6.02 15.80
CA LYS A 23 19.54 7.13 16.36
C LYS A 23 18.19 7.31 15.68
N ALA A 24 18.01 6.80 14.46
CA ALA A 24 16.78 6.94 13.70
C ALA A 24 16.63 5.80 12.68
N ILE A 25 15.40 5.53 12.30
CA ILE A 25 15.03 4.58 11.24
C ILE A 25 14.20 5.33 10.20
N GLY A 26 14.66 5.32 8.96
CA GLY A 26 13.91 5.82 7.82
C GLY A 26 13.31 4.64 7.04
N ILE A 27 12.04 4.76 6.64
CA ILE A 27 11.35 3.72 5.89
C ILE A 27 11.07 4.22 4.48
N SER A 28 11.60 3.52 3.47
CA SER A 28 11.21 3.67 2.07
C SER A 28 10.29 2.51 1.69
N TYR A 29 9.15 2.84 1.10
CA TYR A 29 8.13 1.84 0.79
C TYR A 29 7.45 2.11 -0.56
N GLN A 30 6.73 1.12 -1.08
CA GLN A 30 5.91 1.26 -2.28
C GLN A 30 4.68 2.12 -2.01
N MET A 31 4.54 3.22 -2.76
CA MET A 31 3.30 4.01 -2.76
C MET A 31 2.19 3.29 -3.53
N HIS A 32 0.95 3.67 -3.25
CA HIS A 32 -0.26 3.22 -3.95
C HIS A 32 -0.56 1.72 -3.88
N GLY A 33 0.18 0.95 -3.10
CA GLY A 33 -0.19 -0.42 -2.78
C GLY A 33 -1.47 -0.45 -1.93
N LEU A 34 -2.24 -1.54 -2.04
CA LEU A 34 -3.43 -1.76 -1.21
C LEU A 34 -3.28 -3.07 -0.46
N VAL A 35 -3.25 -3.00 0.86
CA VAL A 35 -3.36 -4.15 1.77
C VAL A 35 -4.66 -4.03 2.53
N CYS A 36 -5.48 -5.08 2.51
CA CYS A 36 -6.76 -5.13 3.21
C CYS A 36 -6.69 -6.10 4.37
N VAL A 37 -7.15 -5.66 5.53
CA VAL A 37 -7.20 -6.48 6.75
C VAL A 37 -8.59 -6.50 7.36
N ASP A 38 -8.87 -7.53 8.12
CA ASP A 38 -10.09 -7.68 8.91
C ASP A 38 -10.02 -6.93 10.26
N LYS A 39 -11.03 -7.12 11.10
CA LYS A 39 -11.11 -6.54 12.45
C LYS A 39 -9.99 -7.00 13.40
N ASN A 40 -9.36 -8.13 13.11
CA ASN A 40 -8.26 -8.70 13.88
C ASN A 40 -6.89 -8.38 13.28
N GLN A 41 -6.87 -7.47 12.28
CA GLN A 41 -5.68 -7.10 11.49
C GLN A 41 -5.07 -8.26 10.69
N GLN A 42 -5.87 -9.30 10.41
CA GLN A 42 -5.44 -10.38 9.53
C GLN A 42 -5.57 -9.98 8.07
N VAL A 43 -4.54 -10.27 7.28
CA VAL A 43 -4.52 -9.96 5.84
C VAL A 43 -5.56 -10.82 5.12
N LEU A 44 -6.50 -10.17 4.44
CA LEU A 44 -7.62 -10.84 3.78
C LEU A 44 -7.28 -11.41 2.39
N ARG A 45 -6.25 -10.87 1.75
CA ARG A 45 -5.84 -11.25 0.40
C ARG A 45 -4.42 -10.74 0.10
N PRO A 46 -3.77 -11.27 -0.95
CA PRO A 46 -2.51 -10.68 -1.45
C PRO A 46 -2.69 -9.20 -1.79
N ALA A 47 -1.68 -8.39 -1.49
CA ALA A 47 -1.67 -6.95 -1.78
C ALA A 47 -1.84 -6.68 -3.29
N ILE A 48 -2.57 -5.61 -3.63
CA ILE A 48 -2.57 -5.06 -4.98
C ILE A 48 -1.46 -4.02 -5.04
N ILE A 49 -0.37 -4.37 -5.69
CA ILE A 49 0.84 -3.55 -5.71
C ILE A 49 0.81 -2.48 -6.82
N TRP A 50 1.83 -1.64 -6.88
CA TRP A 50 1.89 -0.48 -7.77
C TRP A 50 1.82 -0.82 -9.26
N CYS A 51 2.37 -1.96 -9.68
CA CYS A 51 2.38 -2.40 -11.08
C CYS A 51 1.10 -3.13 -11.52
N ASP A 52 0.12 -3.32 -10.61
CA ASP A 52 -1.13 -4.00 -10.92
C ASP A 52 -2.14 -3.02 -11.51
N SER A 53 -2.44 -3.20 -12.79
CA SER A 53 -3.28 -2.29 -13.58
C SER A 53 -4.79 -2.55 -13.49
N ARG A 54 -5.24 -3.57 -12.72
CA ARG A 54 -6.68 -3.93 -12.65
C ARG A 54 -7.61 -2.80 -12.24
N ALA A 55 -7.12 -1.84 -11.48
CA ALA A 55 -7.89 -0.71 -10.98
C ALA A 55 -7.84 0.54 -11.88
N VAL A 56 -7.05 0.54 -12.93
CA VAL A 56 -6.89 1.69 -13.84
C VAL A 56 -8.23 2.18 -14.39
N PRO A 57 -9.18 1.32 -14.84
CA PRO A 57 -10.47 1.81 -15.31
C PRO A 57 -11.27 2.57 -14.26
N PHE A 58 -11.15 2.21 -12.98
CA PHE A 58 -11.82 2.91 -11.87
C PHE A 58 -11.20 4.28 -11.63
N GLY A 59 -9.89 4.36 -11.71
CA GLY A 59 -9.20 5.64 -11.59
C GLY A 59 -9.46 6.56 -12.78
N GLN A 60 -9.57 6.02 -13.98
CA GLN A 60 -9.96 6.78 -15.16
C GLN A 60 -11.38 7.33 -15.02
N GLN A 61 -12.33 6.51 -14.61
CA GLN A 61 -13.70 6.97 -14.34
C GLN A 61 -13.74 8.06 -13.27
N ALA A 62 -12.95 7.93 -12.20
CA ALA A 62 -12.83 8.95 -11.17
C ALA A 62 -12.25 10.26 -11.73
N PHE A 63 -11.22 10.18 -12.57
CA PHE A 63 -10.59 11.33 -13.21
C PHE A 63 -11.59 12.10 -14.06
N GLU A 64 -12.38 11.41 -14.88
CA GLU A 64 -13.43 11.99 -15.72
C GLU A 64 -14.56 12.61 -14.88
N THR A 65 -14.97 11.95 -13.80
CA THR A 65 -16.07 12.39 -12.94
C THR A 65 -15.69 13.60 -12.08
N ILE A 66 -14.49 13.61 -11.51
CA ILE A 66 -14.01 14.70 -10.63
C ILE A 66 -13.59 15.91 -11.46
N GLY A 67 -13.06 15.66 -12.65
CA GLY A 67 -12.49 16.64 -13.57
C GLY A 67 -10.97 16.75 -13.45
N GLU A 68 -10.34 16.90 -14.61
CA GLU A 68 -8.88 16.91 -14.74
C GLU A 68 -8.23 18.00 -13.89
N GLU A 69 -8.68 19.23 -14.01
CA GLU A 69 -8.13 20.38 -13.27
C GLU A 69 -8.11 20.12 -11.77
N ARG A 70 -9.23 19.62 -11.24
CA ARG A 70 -9.36 19.33 -9.82
C ARG A 70 -8.50 18.15 -9.37
N CYS A 71 -8.39 17.12 -10.18
CA CYS A 71 -7.49 16.01 -9.90
C CYS A 71 -6.03 16.48 -9.89
N LEU A 72 -5.61 17.21 -10.90
CA LEU A 72 -4.21 17.64 -11.02
C LEU A 72 -3.82 18.66 -9.94
N SER A 73 -4.73 19.57 -9.57
CA SER A 73 -4.43 20.57 -8.54
C SER A 73 -4.41 20.02 -7.11
N HIS A 74 -5.22 18.98 -6.80
CA HIS A 74 -5.34 18.45 -5.45
C HIS A 74 -4.64 17.10 -5.25
N LEU A 75 -4.65 16.24 -6.26
CA LEU A 75 -4.04 14.92 -6.20
C LEU A 75 -2.66 14.88 -6.85
N LEU A 76 -2.30 15.94 -7.57
CA LEU A 76 -1.04 16.10 -8.33
C LEU A 76 -0.83 15.03 -9.40
N ASN A 77 -1.84 14.21 -9.66
CA ASN A 77 -1.81 13.13 -10.67
C ASN A 77 -3.21 12.61 -10.98
N SER A 78 -3.32 11.82 -12.05
CA SER A 78 -4.50 11.01 -12.30
C SER A 78 -4.62 9.88 -11.26
N PRO A 79 -5.83 9.61 -10.73
CA PRO A 79 -6.02 8.56 -9.72
C PRO A 79 -5.97 7.13 -10.27
N GLY A 80 -5.52 6.91 -11.51
CA GLY A 80 -5.53 5.63 -12.22
C GLY A 80 -4.96 4.46 -11.43
N ASN A 81 -3.90 4.69 -10.68
CA ASN A 81 -3.27 3.62 -9.90
C ASN A 81 -3.29 3.86 -8.38
N PHE A 82 -4.14 4.74 -7.91
CA PHE A 82 -4.22 5.07 -6.48
C PHE A 82 -4.86 3.94 -5.67
N THR A 83 -4.53 3.90 -4.39
CA THR A 83 -5.09 2.95 -3.41
C THR A 83 -6.62 2.98 -3.40
N ALA A 84 -7.22 4.17 -3.52
CA ALA A 84 -8.68 4.34 -3.59
C ALA A 84 -9.30 3.63 -4.80
N SER A 85 -8.66 3.71 -5.97
CA SER A 85 -9.12 3.02 -7.18
C SER A 85 -9.04 1.49 -7.04
N LYS A 86 -8.00 0.98 -6.38
CA LYS A 86 -7.85 -0.43 -6.04
C LYS A 86 -8.92 -0.91 -5.06
N LEU A 87 -9.25 -0.09 -4.06
CA LEU A 87 -10.34 -0.39 -3.14
C LEU A 87 -11.70 -0.40 -3.85
N ALA A 88 -11.95 0.53 -4.77
CA ALA A 88 -13.14 0.54 -5.59
C ALA A 88 -13.25 -0.73 -6.45
N TRP A 89 -12.14 -1.17 -7.03
CA TRP A 89 -12.08 -2.43 -7.76
C TRP A 89 -12.45 -3.64 -6.89
N ILE A 90 -11.87 -3.75 -5.68
CA ILE A 90 -12.20 -4.81 -4.72
C ILE A 90 -13.69 -4.78 -4.37
N LYS A 91 -14.21 -3.60 -4.06
CA LYS A 91 -15.60 -3.43 -3.67
C LYS A 91 -16.57 -3.90 -4.76
N LYS A 92 -16.23 -3.74 -6.03
CA LYS A 92 -17.04 -4.20 -7.16
C LYS A 92 -16.85 -5.68 -7.47
N ASN A 93 -15.62 -6.18 -7.43
CA ASN A 93 -15.29 -7.51 -7.98
C ASN A 93 -15.14 -8.58 -6.89
N GLU A 94 -14.86 -8.21 -5.65
CA GLU A 94 -14.67 -9.12 -4.52
C GLU A 94 -15.64 -8.77 -3.38
N THR A 95 -16.93 -8.63 -3.69
CA THR A 95 -17.97 -8.12 -2.79
C THR A 95 -18.11 -8.93 -1.50
N ALA A 96 -17.95 -10.24 -1.56
CA ALA A 96 -18.02 -11.12 -0.39
C ALA A 96 -16.91 -10.78 0.61
N MET A 97 -15.67 -10.64 0.12
CA MET A 97 -14.50 -10.31 0.93
C MET A 97 -14.53 -8.84 1.40
N SER A 98 -15.02 -7.93 0.55
CA SER A 98 -15.04 -6.50 0.88
C SER A 98 -15.83 -6.15 2.14
N ARG A 99 -16.80 -6.99 2.54
CA ARG A 99 -17.60 -6.84 3.78
C ARG A 99 -16.77 -7.02 5.05
N TYR A 100 -15.65 -7.73 4.97
CA TYR A 100 -14.75 -7.99 6.08
C TYR A 100 -13.64 -6.95 6.22
N ILE A 101 -13.46 -6.09 5.21
CA ILE A 101 -12.44 -5.05 5.26
C ILE A 101 -12.79 -4.05 6.36
N ARG A 102 -11.91 -3.89 7.33
CA ARG A 102 -12.02 -2.90 8.41
C ARG A 102 -11.01 -1.77 8.26
N SER A 103 -9.85 -2.10 7.70
CA SER A 103 -8.81 -1.10 7.42
C SER A 103 -8.12 -1.41 6.12
N CYS A 104 -7.70 -0.36 5.45
CA CYS A 104 -6.87 -0.42 4.25
C CYS A 104 -5.62 0.40 4.50
N PHE A 105 -4.50 -0.15 4.13
CA PHE A 105 -3.22 0.51 4.30
C PHE A 105 -2.56 0.73 2.95
N GLN A 106 -1.94 1.88 2.81
CA GLN A 106 -1.08 2.20 1.69
C GLN A 106 0.33 1.73 2.04
N GLY A 107 0.87 0.84 1.22
CA GLY A 107 2.18 0.25 1.46
C GLY A 107 2.12 -1.18 1.96
N ILE A 108 3.26 -1.70 2.37
CA ILE A 108 3.39 -3.04 2.92
C ILE A 108 3.25 -2.92 4.44
N ILE A 109 2.24 -3.60 5.00
CA ILE A 109 2.22 -3.84 6.44
C ILE A 109 3.16 -5.01 6.68
N LEU A 110 4.19 -4.74 7.43
CA LEU A 110 5.01 -5.79 8.00
C LEU A 110 4.33 -6.24 9.30
N PRO A 111 4.05 -7.53 9.43
CA PRO A 111 3.46 -8.08 10.68
C PRO A 111 4.41 -7.95 11.86
#